data_51160cf5d05c95e49b59508bc378443f
#
_entry.id   51160cf5d05c95e49b59508bc378443f
#
_cell.length_a   1.000
_cell.length_b   1.000
_cell.length_c   1.000
_cell.angle_alpha   90.00
_cell.angle_beta   90.00
_cell.angle_gamma   90.00
#
_symmetry.space_group_name_H-M   'P 1'
#
loop_
_entity.id
_entity.type
_entity.pdbx_description
1 polymer ?
#
loop_
_entity_poly.entity_id
_entity_poly.type
_entity_poly.pdbx_seq_one_letter_code
_entity_poly.pdbx_strand_id
1 'polypeptide(L)'
;MSEKSGRIEERIARYLKLMNLKFEWNEKDKVFLVPYEISGRKHVVVIFVANNWVWMRCGIIRREEIPKRRELELYKVLLQANHDYPEFVFDMDKGGNIGTSQEIYVDALSFDVFEEEFLAIPFAVKYFWEKIAPALGKKEPERTEWIYI
;
A
#
# COMPACT_ATOMS: atom_id res chain seq x y z
N MET A 1 -18.37 -15.57 2.13
CA MET A 1 -16.99 -15.85 1.69
C MET A 1 -16.83 -17.34 1.47
N SER A 2 -16.11 -17.69 0.42
CA SER A 2 -15.86 -19.09 0.10
C SER A 2 -14.80 -19.67 1.03
N GLU A 3 -14.79 -21.01 1.19
CA GLU A 3 -13.72 -21.73 1.91
C GLU A 3 -12.33 -21.38 1.37
N LYS A 4 -12.23 -21.15 0.06
CA LYS A 4 -10.99 -20.77 -0.61
C LYS A 4 -10.42 -19.47 -0.05
N SER A 5 -11.27 -18.44 0.16
CA SER A 5 -10.84 -17.15 0.73
C SER A 5 -10.32 -17.33 2.16
N GLY A 6 -11.00 -18.13 3.00
CA GLY A 6 -10.55 -18.40 4.36
C GLY A 6 -9.19 -19.05 4.40
N ARG A 7 -8.91 -20.01 3.51
CA ARG A 7 -7.60 -20.66 3.42
C ARG A 7 -6.51 -19.69 2.98
N ILE A 8 -6.82 -18.80 2.07
CA ILE A 8 -5.87 -17.78 1.61
C ILE A 8 -5.55 -16.81 2.74
N GLU A 9 -6.57 -16.38 3.48
CA GLU A 9 -6.38 -15.49 4.63
C GLU A 9 -5.51 -16.15 5.71
N GLU A 10 -5.70 -17.43 5.98
CA GLU A 10 -4.84 -18.17 6.91
C GLU A 10 -3.39 -18.20 6.43
N ARG A 11 -3.18 -18.40 5.14
CA ARG A 11 -1.83 -18.38 4.55
C ARG A 11 -1.19 -17.00 4.69
N ILE A 12 -1.94 -15.93 4.43
CA ILE A 12 -1.46 -14.56 4.59
C ILE A 12 -1.04 -14.32 6.04
N ALA A 13 -1.86 -14.74 7.01
CA ALA A 13 -1.51 -14.61 8.42
C ALA A 13 -0.20 -15.32 8.75
N ARG A 14 0.02 -16.53 8.23
CA ARG A 14 1.28 -17.26 8.41
C ARG A 14 2.46 -16.50 7.78
N TYR A 15 2.28 -15.95 6.59
CA TYR A 15 3.34 -15.21 5.90
C TYR A 15 3.73 -13.95 6.69
N LEU A 16 2.75 -13.23 7.21
CA LEU A 16 3.01 -12.06 8.04
C LEU A 16 3.81 -12.43 9.30
N LYS A 17 3.48 -13.56 9.92
CA LYS A 17 4.22 -14.07 11.08
C LYS A 17 5.65 -14.46 10.70
N LEU A 18 5.83 -15.10 9.54
CA LEU A 18 7.17 -15.45 9.04
C LEU A 18 8.03 -14.22 8.77
N MET A 19 7.41 -13.13 8.36
CA MET A 19 8.08 -11.83 8.18
C MET A 19 8.29 -11.09 9.50
N ASN A 20 7.85 -11.65 10.61
CA ASN A 20 7.93 -11.05 11.94
C ASN A 20 7.21 -9.69 12.01
N LEU A 21 6.08 -9.58 11.34
CA LEU A 21 5.26 -8.38 11.31
C LEU A 21 4.08 -8.51 12.27
N LYS A 22 3.77 -7.43 12.98
CA LYS A 22 2.56 -7.32 13.78
C LYS A 22 1.40 -7.00 12.85
N PHE A 23 0.23 -7.55 13.13
CA PHE A 23 -0.95 -7.28 12.33
C PHE A 23 -2.21 -7.48 13.16
N GLU A 24 -3.30 -6.86 12.70
CA GLU A 24 -4.64 -7.06 13.24
C GLU A 24 -5.56 -7.55 12.13
N TRP A 25 -6.46 -8.44 12.49
CA TRP A 25 -7.56 -8.85 11.60
C TRP A 25 -8.80 -8.05 11.96
N ASN A 26 -9.35 -7.32 10.98
CA ASN A 26 -10.60 -6.59 11.14
C ASN A 26 -11.73 -7.45 10.60
N GLU A 27 -12.51 -8.03 11.49
CA GLU A 27 -13.60 -8.95 11.12
C GLU A 27 -14.72 -8.24 10.36
N LYS A 28 -14.99 -7.00 10.69
CA LYS A 28 -16.06 -6.23 10.04
C LYS A 28 -15.75 -5.97 8.56
N ASP A 29 -14.54 -5.55 8.27
CA ASP A 29 -14.14 -5.19 6.92
C ASP A 29 -13.41 -6.32 6.19
N LYS A 30 -13.13 -7.44 6.89
CA LYS A 30 -12.43 -8.61 6.34
C LYS A 30 -11.07 -8.25 5.77
N VAL A 31 -10.30 -7.46 6.51
CA VAL A 31 -8.97 -7.01 6.09
C VAL A 31 -7.94 -7.24 7.18
N PHE A 32 -6.70 -7.44 6.78
CA PHE A 32 -5.55 -7.33 7.67
C PHE A 32 -5.07 -5.89 7.69
N LEU A 33 -4.75 -5.41 8.88
CA LEU A 33 -4.13 -4.11 9.09
C LEU A 33 -2.71 -4.34 9.60
N VAL A 34 -1.73 -3.92 8.84
CA VAL A 34 -0.32 -4.13 9.16
C VAL A 34 0.34 -2.78 9.40
N PRO A 35 0.56 -2.39 10.67
CA PRO A 35 1.33 -1.18 10.95
C PRO A 35 2.76 -1.35 10.46
N TYR A 36 3.26 -0.36 9.78
CA TYR A 36 4.61 -0.42 9.21
C TYR A 36 5.26 0.95 9.32
N GLU A 37 6.43 1.00 9.96
CA GLU A 37 7.18 2.24 10.07
C GLU A 37 8.11 2.39 8.88
N ILE A 38 7.99 3.53 8.18
CA ILE A 38 8.79 3.84 7.00
C ILE A 38 9.43 5.21 7.21
N SER A 39 10.74 5.25 7.28
CA SER A 39 11.51 6.50 7.47
C SER A 39 11.00 7.32 8.68
N GLY A 40 10.71 6.63 9.78
CA GLY A 40 10.22 7.26 11.01
C GLY A 40 8.74 7.63 11.01
N ARG A 41 8.01 7.31 9.93
CA ARG A 41 6.56 7.56 9.84
C ARG A 41 5.79 6.27 9.90
N LYS A 42 4.65 6.32 10.58
CA LYS A 42 3.78 5.16 10.72
C LYS A 42 2.77 5.12 9.59
N HIS A 43 2.74 4.01 8.89
CA HIS A 43 1.77 3.72 7.83
C HIS A 43 1.00 2.45 8.18
N VAL A 44 -0.10 2.23 7.49
CA VAL A 44 -0.88 1.00 7.63
C VAL A 44 -1.01 0.37 6.25
N VAL A 45 -0.46 -0.84 6.10
CA VAL A 45 -0.68 -1.64 4.91
C VAL A 45 -1.97 -2.44 5.12
N VAL A 46 -2.90 -2.32 4.19
CA VAL A 46 -4.18 -3.03 4.22
C VAL A 46 -4.11 -4.20 3.25
N ILE A 47 -4.44 -5.40 3.73
CA ILE A 47 -4.42 -6.60 2.90
C ILE A 47 -5.79 -7.26 2.94
N PHE A 48 -6.34 -7.57 1.78
CA PHE A 48 -7.62 -8.26 1.68
C PHE A 48 -7.66 -9.16 0.46
N VAL A 49 -8.60 -10.11 0.49
CA VAL A 49 -8.80 -11.09 -0.60
C VAL A 49 -10.14 -10.82 -1.25
N ALA A 50 -10.14 -10.58 -2.54
CA ALA A 50 -11.36 -10.36 -3.32
C ALA A 50 -11.15 -10.78 -4.77
N ASN A 51 -12.16 -11.42 -5.36
CA ASN A 51 -12.16 -11.79 -6.78
C ASN A 51 -10.94 -12.61 -7.21
N ASN A 52 -10.50 -13.53 -6.36
CA ASN A 52 -9.31 -14.38 -6.59
C ASN A 52 -7.98 -13.60 -6.59
N TRP A 53 -7.97 -12.44 -6.00
CA TRP A 53 -6.75 -11.63 -5.85
C TRP A 53 -6.49 -11.33 -4.39
N VAL A 54 -5.20 -11.31 -4.03
CA VAL A 54 -4.73 -10.74 -2.79
C VAL A 54 -4.35 -9.29 -3.10
N TRP A 55 -5.00 -8.36 -2.42
CA TRP A 55 -4.77 -6.92 -2.60
C TRP A 55 -3.98 -6.40 -1.41
N MET A 56 -2.96 -5.61 -1.69
CA MET A 56 -2.19 -4.91 -0.66
C MET A 56 -2.15 -3.45 -1.02
N ARG A 57 -2.54 -2.58 -0.10
CA ARG A 57 -2.64 -1.15 -0.34
C ARG A 57 -2.11 -0.35 0.84
N CYS A 58 -1.52 0.80 0.55
CA CYS A 58 -1.05 1.72 1.58
C CYS A 58 -1.30 3.16 1.12
N GLY A 59 -1.99 3.94 1.95
CA GLY A 59 -2.19 5.35 1.69
C GLY A 59 -0.92 6.14 1.92
N ILE A 60 -0.68 7.13 1.07
CA ILE A 60 0.52 7.97 1.13
C ILE A 60 0.16 9.40 1.49
N ILE A 61 -0.69 10.04 0.69
CA ILE A 61 -1.09 11.44 0.90
C ILE A 61 -2.57 11.61 0.60
N ARG A 62 -3.27 12.33 1.46
CA ARG A 62 -4.69 12.59 1.29
C ARG A 62 -4.91 13.72 0.29
N ARG A 63 -6.07 13.70 -0.35
CA ARG A 63 -6.46 14.70 -1.34
C ARG A 63 -6.31 16.13 -0.82
N GLU A 64 -6.78 16.40 0.40
CA GLU A 64 -6.74 17.72 1.01
C GLU A 64 -5.33 18.22 1.32
N GLU A 65 -4.35 17.31 1.36
CA GLU A 65 -2.95 17.66 1.60
C GLU A 65 -2.19 18.01 0.31
N ILE A 66 -2.81 17.80 -0.85
CA ILE A 66 -2.19 18.06 -2.14
C ILE A 66 -2.47 19.51 -2.55
N PRO A 67 -1.44 20.36 -2.72
CA PRO A 67 -1.66 21.72 -3.19
C PRO A 67 -2.30 21.71 -4.57
N LYS A 68 -3.44 22.40 -4.70
CA LYS A 68 -4.22 22.43 -5.95
C LYS A 68 -3.39 22.79 -7.18
N ARG A 69 -2.54 23.78 -7.05
CA ARG A 69 -1.69 24.26 -8.16
C ARG A 69 -0.62 23.26 -8.57
N ARG A 70 -0.38 22.21 -7.77
CA ARG A 70 0.65 21.21 -8.02
C ARG A 70 0.09 19.85 -8.43
N GLU A 71 -1.23 19.73 -8.50
CA GLU A 71 -1.87 18.44 -8.80
C GLU A 71 -1.41 17.84 -10.11
N LEU A 72 -1.41 18.62 -11.17
CA LEU A 72 -1.03 18.11 -12.49
C LEU A 72 0.42 17.65 -12.51
N GLU A 73 1.31 18.42 -11.92
CA GLU A 73 2.71 18.07 -11.81
C GLU A 73 2.89 16.76 -11.02
N LEU A 74 2.18 16.63 -9.90
CA LEU A 74 2.22 15.43 -9.09
C LEU A 74 1.79 14.20 -9.90
N TYR A 75 0.64 14.28 -10.57
CA TYR A 75 0.11 13.14 -11.32
C TYR A 75 1.05 12.73 -12.45
N LYS A 76 1.66 13.68 -13.12
CA LYS A 76 2.67 13.39 -14.16
C LYS A 76 3.88 12.66 -13.59
N VAL A 77 4.40 13.13 -12.46
CA VAL A 77 5.58 12.53 -11.82
C VAL A 77 5.25 11.10 -11.36
N LEU A 78 4.06 10.89 -10.78
CA LEU A 78 3.64 9.56 -10.35
C LEU A 78 3.52 8.58 -11.52
N LEU A 79 2.92 9.02 -12.62
CA LEU A 79 2.79 8.19 -13.82
C LEU A 79 4.16 7.87 -14.43
N GLN A 80 5.07 8.82 -14.44
CA GLN A 80 6.43 8.60 -14.92
C GLN A 80 7.18 7.62 -14.02
N ALA A 81 7.02 7.73 -12.71
CA ALA A 81 7.63 6.78 -11.77
C ALA A 81 7.12 5.36 -12.00
N ASN A 82 5.82 5.20 -12.25
CA ASN A 82 5.25 3.88 -12.59
C ASN A 82 5.86 3.31 -13.88
N HIS A 83 6.17 4.17 -14.83
CA HIS A 83 6.80 3.75 -16.09
C HIS A 83 8.26 3.34 -15.88
N ASP A 84 8.97 4.07 -15.04
CA ASP A 84 10.42 3.90 -14.87
C ASP A 84 10.80 2.76 -13.92
N TYR A 85 9.93 2.44 -12.97
CA TYR A 85 10.24 1.48 -11.89
C TYR A 85 9.20 0.37 -11.86
N PRO A 86 9.60 -0.89 -12.12
CA PRO A 86 8.64 -2.00 -12.10
C PRO A 86 8.23 -2.45 -10.70
N GLU A 87 8.98 -2.04 -9.67
CA GLU A 87 8.77 -2.56 -8.32
C GLU A 87 7.56 -1.97 -7.61
N PHE A 88 7.06 -0.81 -8.04
CA PHE A 88 5.95 -0.19 -7.35
C PHE A 88 4.97 0.51 -8.30
N VAL A 89 3.75 0.66 -7.81
CA VAL A 89 2.66 1.31 -8.54
C VAL A 89 2.01 2.33 -7.62
N PHE A 90 1.98 3.58 -8.07
CA PHE A 90 1.18 4.62 -7.43
C PHE A 90 -0.21 4.64 -8.05
N ASP A 91 -1.23 4.84 -7.22
CA ASP A 91 -2.60 4.91 -7.69
C ASP A 91 -3.42 5.94 -6.89
N MET A 92 -4.67 6.07 -7.23
CA MET A 92 -5.58 7.04 -6.64
C MET A 92 -6.92 6.37 -6.36
N ASP A 93 -7.49 6.62 -5.17
CA ASP A 93 -8.84 6.17 -4.88
C ASP A 93 -9.89 7.16 -5.44
N LYS A 94 -11.16 6.84 -5.25
CA LYS A 94 -12.26 7.68 -5.73
C LYS A 94 -12.30 9.06 -5.08
N GLY A 95 -11.78 9.17 -3.89
CA GLY A 95 -11.70 10.45 -3.16
C GLY A 95 -10.54 11.32 -3.57
N GLY A 96 -9.66 10.85 -4.46
CA GLY A 96 -8.47 11.59 -4.89
C GLY A 96 -7.27 11.41 -3.99
N ASN A 97 -7.32 10.51 -3.03
CA ASN A 97 -6.18 10.17 -2.19
C ASN A 97 -5.16 9.34 -2.98
N ILE A 98 -3.89 9.58 -2.75
CA ILE A 98 -2.81 8.87 -3.44
C ILE A 98 -2.27 7.78 -2.52
N GLY A 99 -2.05 6.62 -3.09
CA GLY A 99 -1.47 5.49 -2.40
C GLY A 99 -0.63 4.65 -3.34
N THR A 100 -0.26 3.47 -2.84
CA THR A 100 0.43 2.44 -3.61
C THR A 100 -0.27 1.11 -3.39
N SER A 101 -0.26 0.27 -4.39
CA SER A 101 -0.94 -1.03 -4.36
C SER A 101 -0.10 -2.09 -5.03
N GLN A 102 -0.26 -3.32 -4.53
CA GLN A 102 0.25 -4.52 -5.18
C GLN A 102 -0.85 -5.57 -5.13
N GLU A 103 -0.89 -6.44 -6.13
CA GLU A 103 -1.85 -7.53 -6.15
C GLU A 103 -1.19 -8.81 -6.58
N ILE A 104 -1.67 -9.94 -6.02
CA ILE A 104 -1.20 -11.27 -6.34
C ILE A 104 -2.40 -12.13 -6.68
N TYR A 105 -2.40 -12.73 -7.86
CA TYR A 105 -3.42 -13.71 -8.21
C TYR A 105 -3.29 -14.91 -7.26
N VAL A 106 -4.40 -15.36 -6.71
CA VAL A 106 -4.41 -16.38 -5.64
C VAL A 106 -3.61 -17.64 -6.02
N ASP A 107 -3.71 -18.09 -7.27
CA ASP A 107 -3.01 -19.28 -7.72
C ASP A 107 -1.48 -19.09 -7.81
N ALA A 108 -1.01 -17.86 -7.83
CA ALA A 108 0.42 -17.52 -7.84
C ALA A 108 0.97 -17.21 -6.45
N LEU A 109 0.14 -17.29 -5.42
CA LEU A 109 0.53 -16.94 -4.06
C LEU A 109 1.52 -17.95 -3.48
N SER A 110 2.67 -17.46 -3.06
CA SER A 110 3.67 -18.18 -2.28
C SER A 110 4.27 -17.21 -1.27
N PHE A 111 5.02 -17.72 -0.32
CA PHE A 111 5.69 -16.85 0.65
C PHE A 111 6.67 -15.89 -0.05
N ASP A 112 7.46 -16.39 -0.98
CA ASP A 112 8.45 -15.57 -1.68
C ASP A 112 7.79 -14.45 -2.49
N VAL A 113 6.71 -14.76 -3.20
CA VAL A 113 5.96 -13.76 -3.97
C VAL A 113 5.30 -12.76 -3.04
N PHE A 114 4.69 -13.24 -1.96
CA PHE A 114 4.04 -12.35 -0.98
C PHE A 114 5.05 -11.39 -0.36
N GLU A 115 6.20 -11.88 0.07
CA GLU A 115 7.24 -11.06 0.68
C GLU A 115 7.74 -9.99 -0.29
N GLU A 116 8.03 -10.37 -1.52
CA GLU A 116 8.50 -9.45 -2.56
C GLU A 116 7.48 -8.35 -2.85
N GLU A 117 6.22 -8.73 -3.06
CA GLU A 117 5.16 -7.77 -3.36
C GLU A 117 4.85 -6.89 -2.15
N PHE A 118 4.85 -7.45 -0.95
CA PHE A 118 4.64 -6.67 0.27
C PHE A 118 5.73 -5.60 0.43
N LEU A 119 7.00 -5.97 0.26
CA LEU A 119 8.11 -5.04 0.45
C LEU A 119 8.16 -3.95 -0.62
N ALA A 120 7.51 -4.14 -1.76
CA ALA A 120 7.35 -3.08 -2.75
C ALA A 120 6.51 -1.92 -2.21
N ILE A 121 5.61 -2.18 -1.27
CA ILE A 121 4.75 -1.15 -0.65
C ILE A 121 5.59 -0.12 0.13
N PRO A 122 6.36 -0.51 1.16
CA PRO A 122 7.20 0.47 1.88
C PRO A 122 8.24 1.13 0.98
N PHE A 123 8.73 0.42 -0.02
CA PHE A 123 9.67 0.98 -0.98
C PHE A 123 9.04 2.15 -1.77
N ALA A 124 7.81 1.99 -2.24
CA ALA A 124 7.09 3.03 -2.95
C ALA A 124 6.81 4.25 -2.05
N VAL A 125 6.39 4.01 -0.81
CA VAL A 125 6.11 5.07 0.16
C VAL A 125 7.38 5.87 0.44
N LYS A 126 8.49 5.18 0.66
CA LYS A 126 9.80 5.81 0.88
C LYS A 126 10.21 6.66 -0.30
N TYR A 127 10.09 6.13 -1.51
CA TYR A 127 10.39 6.86 -2.74
C TYR A 127 9.55 8.14 -2.85
N PHE A 128 8.26 8.06 -2.54
CA PHE A 128 7.38 9.22 -2.58
C PHE A 128 7.88 10.33 -1.65
N TRP A 129 8.13 10.01 -0.38
CA TRP A 129 8.54 11.02 0.59
C TRP A 129 9.93 11.58 0.33
N GLU A 130 10.85 10.78 -0.15
CA GLU A 130 12.23 11.20 -0.39
C GLU A 130 12.42 11.91 -1.73
N LYS A 131 11.70 11.50 -2.79
CA LYS A 131 11.96 11.94 -4.16
C LYS A 131 10.86 12.80 -4.76
N ILE A 132 9.60 12.60 -4.35
CA ILE A 132 8.47 13.29 -4.96
C ILE A 132 7.98 14.44 -4.10
N ALA A 133 7.73 14.21 -2.82
CA ALA A 133 7.15 15.19 -1.92
C ALA A 133 8.00 16.47 -1.77
N PRO A 134 9.33 16.43 -1.73
CA PRO A 134 10.13 17.66 -1.63
C PRO A 134 9.94 18.60 -2.82
N ALA A 135 9.76 18.05 -4.04
CA ALA A 135 9.52 18.85 -5.24
C ALA A 135 8.19 19.60 -5.19
N LEU A 136 7.25 19.14 -4.37
CA LEU A 136 5.96 19.78 -4.18
C LEU A 136 5.96 20.82 -3.05
N GLY A 137 7.10 21.03 -2.39
CA GLY A 137 7.20 21.90 -1.23
C GLY A 137 6.47 21.39 -0.01
N LYS A 138 6.16 20.08 0.02
CA LYS A 138 5.38 19.45 1.07
C LYS A 138 6.28 19.01 2.21
N LYS A 139 5.94 19.44 3.42
CA LYS A 139 6.51 18.87 4.63
C LYS A 139 5.76 17.58 4.94
N GLU A 140 6.44 16.70 5.67
CA GLU A 140 5.86 15.44 6.10
C GLU A 140 4.56 15.65 6.89
N PRO A 141 3.48 14.92 6.58
CA PRO A 141 2.28 15.00 7.40
C PRO A 141 2.56 14.40 8.78
N GLU A 142 1.93 14.96 9.81
CA GLU A 142 2.08 14.47 11.17
C GLU A 142 1.51 13.06 11.35
N ARG A 143 0.48 12.72 10.56
CA ARG A 143 -0.17 11.41 10.60
C ARG A 143 -0.30 10.82 9.23
N THR A 144 0.27 9.64 9.06
CA THR A 144 0.18 8.84 7.84
C THR A 144 -0.57 7.53 8.07
N GLU A 145 -1.10 7.34 9.29
CA GLU A 145 -1.87 6.15 9.63
C GLU A 145 -3.33 6.34 9.25
N TRP A 146 -3.70 5.87 8.07
CA TRP A 146 -5.09 5.85 7.62
C TRP A 146 -5.28 4.68 6.66
N ILE A 147 -6.52 4.21 6.61
CA ILE A 147 -6.87 3.02 5.82
C ILE A 147 -7.16 3.44 4.39
N TYR A 148 -6.42 2.85 3.48
CA TYR A 148 -6.54 3.07 2.04
C TYR A 148 -6.99 1.76 1.39
N ILE A 149 -8.21 1.78 0.90
CA ILE A 149 -8.81 0.61 0.23
C ILE A 149 -9.28 0.98 -1.17
#